data_8fa08042ce93965b772273a8041eefe3
#
_entry.id   8fa08042ce93965b772273a8041eefe3
#
_cell.length_a   1.000
_cell.length_b   1.000
_cell.length_c   1.000
_cell.angle_alpha   90.00
_cell.angle_beta   90.00
_cell.angle_gamma   90.00
#
_symmetry.space_group_name_H-M   'P 1'
#
loop_
_entity.id
_entity.type
_entity.pdbx_description
1 polymer ?
#
loop_
_entity_poly.entity_id
_entity_poly.type
_entity_poly.pdbx_seq_one_letter_code
_entity_poly.pdbx_strand_id
1 'polypeptide(L)'
;MFKNWLHGVVTHLILLAGVIFLITPIVLIFVSSTHQSSLLGDSGLQFWPGSEGVKNFTRVLTLQAGFTDQITALDMMKNSLIIASGVAFLTTIVSLYAAYGMVYFKLRIANFVFWLTLATLLLPLESRFITTFLVTDALGLINTHVGMILPVLSVALGTLFFRQLFLSIPSEYLEAAKLDGAGPVRFFVDFIVPMSWKRGGAIFIVTFMIGWNQYLWPLMISTDESRYTLVRGIRLVGEGSGTGMALIVLSILPPLILVIIFQRWFFKALADEKNAF
;
A
#
# COMPACT_ATOMS: atom_id res chain seq x y z
N MET A 1 22.06 -39.80 3.81
CA MET A 1 20.79 -39.67 3.03
C MET A 1 19.58 -39.46 3.92
N PHE A 2 19.32 -40.31 4.92
CA PHE A 2 18.18 -40.23 5.84
C PHE A 2 18.10 -38.89 6.63
N LYS A 3 19.21 -38.38 7.14
CA LYS A 3 19.31 -37.12 7.90
C LYS A 3 18.90 -35.90 7.08
N ASN A 4 19.27 -35.84 5.80
CA ASN A 4 18.89 -34.73 4.90
C ASN A 4 17.43 -34.81 4.50
N TRP A 5 16.87 -36.02 4.35
CA TRP A 5 15.46 -36.24 4.10
C TRP A 5 14.61 -35.80 5.31
N LEU A 6 15.00 -36.20 6.52
CA LEU A 6 14.31 -35.80 7.75
C LEU A 6 14.33 -34.30 7.97
N HIS A 7 15.47 -33.62 7.72
CA HIS A 7 15.53 -32.15 7.76
C HIS A 7 14.60 -31.52 6.73
N GLY A 8 14.51 -32.06 5.51
CA GLY A 8 13.57 -31.57 4.50
C GLY A 8 12.13 -31.67 4.97
N VAL A 9 11.72 -32.84 5.51
CA VAL A 9 10.35 -33.03 6.02
C VAL A 9 10.03 -32.08 7.17
N VAL A 10 10.91 -31.95 8.16
CA VAL A 10 10.71 -31.05 9.30
C VAL A 10 10.59 -29.58 8.82
N THR A 11 11.46 -29.17 7.90
CA THR A 11 11.38 -27.81 7.33
C THR A 11 10.04 -27.55 6.63
N HIS A 12 9.55 -28.50 5.83
CA HIS A 12 8.25 -28.36 5.16
C HIS A 12 7.09 -28.34 6.15
N LEU A 13 7.14 -29.15 7.21
CA LEU A 13 6.09 -29.14 8.24
C LEU A 13 6.07 -27.81 9.00
N ILE A 14 7.22 -27.24 9.35
CA ILE A 14 7.30 -25.93 10.00
C ILE A 14 6.75 -24.83 9.08
N LEU A 15 7.13 -24.84 7.80
CA LEU A 15 6.64 -23.88 6.81
C LEU A 15 5.13 -24.03 6.61
N LEU A 16 4.62 -25.24 6.51
CA LEU A 16 3.17 -25.52 6.37
C LEU A 16 2.40 -25.04 7.59
N ALA A 17 2.89 -25.32 8.80
CA ALA A 17 2.27 -24.83 10.04
C ALA A 17 2.23 -23.31 10.09
N GLY A 18 3.32 -22.64 9.68
CA GLY A 18 3.36 -21.17 9.57
C GLY A 18 2.35 -20.63 8.56
N VAL A 19 2.25 -21.25 7.39
CA VAL A 19 1.25 -20.87 6.35
C VAL A 19 -0.18 -21.04 6.86
N ILE A 20 -0.48 -22.18 7.48
CA ILE A 20 -1.81 -22.46 8.07
C ILE A 20 -2.13 -21.39 9.12
N PHE A 21 -1.20 -21.10 10.03
CA PHE A 21 -1.39 -20.09 11.06
C PHE A 21 -1.72 -18.71 10.48
N LEU A 22 -0.99 -18.26 9.44
CA LEU A 22 -1.20 -16.98 8.79
C LEU A 22 -2.51 -16.90 7.98
N ILE A 23 -2.92 -18.00 7.36
CA ILE A 23 -4.13 -18.04 6.52
C ILE A 23 -5.38 -18.23 7.37
N THR A 24 -5.30 -18.88 8.52
CA THR A 24 -6.45 -19.20 9.37
C THR A 24 -7.36 -17.98 9.65
N PRO A 25 -6.90 -16.80 10.06
CA PRO A 25 -7.80 -15.67 10.29
C PRO A 25 -8.52 -15.23 9.02
N ILE A 26 -7.88 -15.28 7.86
CA ILE A 26 -8.49 -14.92 6.58
C ILE A 26 -9.60 -15.92 6.22
N VAL A 27 -9.34 -17.22 6.39
CA VAL A 27 -10.32 -18.29 6.15
C VAL A 27 -11.50 -18.15 7.11
N LEU A 28 -11.26 -17.86 8.38
CA LEU A 28 -12.33 -17.68 9.37
C LEU A 28 -13.23 -16.48 9.01
N ILE A 29 -12.66 -15.36 8.57
CA ILE A 29 -13.43 -14.20 8.11
C ILE A 29 -14.26 -14.57 6.88
N PHE A 30 -13.66 -15.28 5.90
CA PHE A 30 -14.37 -15.74 4.71
C PHE A 30 -15.52 -16.70 5.05
N VAL A 31 -15.28 -17.69 5.90
CA VAL A 31 -16.29 -18.63 6.37
C VAL A 31 -17.39 -17.89 7.14
N SER A 32 -17.02 -16.98 8.05
CA SER A 32 -17.98 -16.19 8.83
C SER A 32 -18.83 -15.27 7.94
N SER A 33 -18.30 -14.79 6.81
CA SER A 33 -19.09 -14.01 5.85
C SER A 33 -20.26 -14.76 5.23
N THR A 34 -20.31 -16.08 5.38
CA THR A 34 -21.41 -16.93 4.89
C THR A 34 -22.54 -17.15 5.90
N HIS A 35 -22.46 -16.51 7.09
CA HIS A 35 -23.42 -16.69 8.17
C HIS A 35 -24.32 -15.48 8.39
N GLN A 36 -25.42 -15.71 9.15
CA GLN A 36 -26.30 -14.63 9.63
C GLN A 36 -25.59 -13.79 10.68
N SER A 37 -25.87 -12.49 10.70
CA SER A 37 -25.28 -11.55 11.66
C SER A 37 -25.63 -11.89 13.12
N SER A 38 -26.84 -12.40 13.39
CA SER A 38 -27.26 -12.85 14.73
C SER A 38 -26.36 -13.96 15.28
N LEU A 39 -26.06 -14.96 14.46
CA LEU A 39 -25.20 -16.08 14.86
C LEU A 39 -23.79 -15.62 15.21
N LEU A 40 -23.24 -14.69 14.42
CA LEU A 40 -21.90 -14.15 14.66
C LEU A 40 -21.83 -13.28 15.91
N GLY A 41 -22.92 -12.56 16.23
CA GLY A 41 -23.03 -11.80 17.49
C GLY A 41 -23.02 -12.70 18.74
N ASP A 42 -23.69 -13.85 18.66
CA ASP A 42 -23.82 -14.76 19.80
C ASP A 42 -22.62 -15.72 19.94
N SER A 43 -22.11 -16.24 18.82
CA SER A 43 -21.13 -17.35 18.79
C SER A 43 -19.73 -16.95 18.28
N GLY A 44 -19.55 -15.71 17.82
CA GLY A 44 -18.28 -15.22 17.24
C GLY A 44 -17.98 -15.84 15.87
N LEU A 45 -16.68 -15.88 15.51
CA LEU A 45 -16.22 -16.41 14.22
C LEU A 45 -16.55 -17.90 14.04
N GLN A 46 -16.97 -18.25 12.85
CA GLN A 46 -17.42 -19.60 12.51
C GLN A 46 -16.34 -20.39 11.75
N PHE A 47 -16.27 -21.71 12.00
CA PHE A 47 -15.30 -22.60 11.37
C PHE A 47 -15.85 -23.35 10.15
N TRP A 48 -17.18 -23.44 10.00
CA TRP A 48 -17.85 -24.17 8.94
C TRP A 48 -18.67 -23.21 8.06
N PRO A 49 -18.77 -23.44 6.74
CA PRO A 49 -19.55 -22.59 5.86
C PRO A 49 -21.06 -22.55 6.23
N GLY A 50 -21.63 -21.35 6.15
CA GLY A 50 -23.08 -21.13 6.30
C GLY A 50 -23.80 -21.00 4.94
N SER A 51 -25.11 -20.70 4.97
CA SER A 51 -25.95 -20.59 3.78
C SER A 51 -26.22 -19.19 3.28
N GLU A 52 -25.81 -18.16 4.04
CA GLU A 52 -26.14 -16.74 3.75
C GLU A 52 -25.08 -16.00 2.90
N GLY A 53 -24.02 -16.69 2.44
CA GLY A 53 -22.91 -16.08 1.73
C GLY A 53 -23.33 -15.24 0.53
N VAL A 54 -24.10 -15.83 -0.41
CA VAL A 54 -24.57 -15.12 -1.60
C VAL A 54 -25.36 -13.86 -1.22
N LYS A 55 -26.22 -13.95 -0.23
CA LYS A 55 -27.03 -12.83 0.25
C LYS A 55 -26.17 -11.72 0.87
N ASN A 56 -25.19 -12.06 1.71
CA ASN A 56 -24.30 -11.09 2.33
C ASN A 56 -23.44 -10.36 1.28
N PHE A 57 -22.84 -11.09 0.32
CA PHE A 57 -22.07 -10.48 -0.75
C PHE A 57 -22.92 -9.63 -1.69
N THR A 58 -24.11 -10.10 -2.08
CA THR A 58 -25.04 -9.31 -2.89
C THR A 58 -25.45 -8.04 -2.16
N ARG A 59 -25.73 -8.13 -0.85
CA ARG A 59 -26.10 -6.98 -0.04
C ARG A 59 -24.99 -5.93 0.02
N VAL A 60 -23.74 -6.35 0.19
CA VAL A 60 -22.58 -5.44 0.18
C VAL A 60 -22.39 -4.76 -1.17
N LEU A 61 -22.59 -5.48 -2.26
CA LEU A 61 -22.31 -4.96 -3.61
C LEU A 61 -23.44 -4.12 -4.20
N THR A 62 -24.72 -4.41 -3.84
CA THR A 62 -25.88 -3.81 -4.51
C THR A 62 -26.72 -2.91 -3.61
N LEU A 63 -26.72 -3.17 -2.30
CA LEU A 63 -27.46 -2.38 -1.32
C LEU A 63 -26.48 -1.54 -0.52
N GLN A 64 -26.98 -0.43 0.03
CA GLN A 64 -26.20 0.47 0.87
C GLN A 64 -25.96 -0.10 2.28
N ALA A 65 -25.95 -1.35 2.41
CA ALA A 65 -25.49 -2.28 3.45
C ALA A 65 -25.38 -1.71 4.88
N GLY A 66 -26.25 -0.74 5.25
CA GLY A 66 -26.25 -0.11 6.58
C GLY A 66 -25.19 0.96 6.78
N PHE A 67 -24.48 1.40 5.71
CA PHE A 67 -23.58 2.55 5.81
C PHE A 67 -24.36 3.84 5.91
N THR A 68 -25.11 4.12 4.90
CA THR A 68 -25.99 5.29 4.76
C THR A 68 -26.75 5.11 3.46
N ASP A 69 -27.68 6.01 3.19
CA ASP A 69 -28.44 5.99 1.93
C ASP A 69 -27.67 6.55 0.71
N GLN A 70 -26.35 6.85 0.84
CA GLN A 70 -25.62 7.62 -0.15
C GLN A 70 -24.41 6.92 -0.78
N ILE A 71 -23.86 5.83 -0.17
CA ILE A 71 -22.64 5.19 -0.68
C ILE A 71 -22.71 3.66 -0.61
N THR A 72 -22.20 3.01 -1.65
CA THR A 72 -22.07 1.55 -1.74
C THR A 72 -20.63 1.10 -1.42
N ALA A 73 -20.45 -0.21 -1.16
CA ALA A 73 -19.09 -0.77 -1.01
C ALA A 73 -18.24 -0.59 -2.27
N LEU A 74 -18.85 -0.60 -3.46
CA LEU A 74 -18.13 -0.35 -4.71
C LEU A 74 -17.62 1.10 -4.81
N ASP A 75 -18.40 2.07 -4.37
CA ASP A 75 -17.98 3.47 -4.35
C ASP A 75 -16.82 3.68 -3.36
N MET A 76 -16.92 3.08 -2.18
CA MET A 76 -15.82 3.10 -1.20
C MET A 76 -14.56 2.40 -1.72
N MET A 77 -14.71 1.29 -2.44
CA MET A 77 -13.59 0.59 -3.09
C MET A 77 -12.93 1.48 -4.15
N LYS A 78 -13.74 2.16 -4.97
CA LYS A 78 -13.26 3.13 -5.96
C LYS A 78 -12.47 4.27 -5.29
N ASN A 79 -13.00 4.86 -4.21
CA ASN A 79 -12.30 5.88 -3.46
C ASN A 79 -10.96 5.37 -2.91
N SER A 80 -10.95 4.18 -2.30
CA SER A 80 -9.72 3.55 -1.79
C SER A 80 -8.70 3.30 -2.90
N LEU A 81 -9.14 2.83 -4.08
CA LEU A 81 -8.25 2.62 -5.24
C LEU A 81 -7.66 3.93 -5.74
N ILE A 82 -8.46 5.00 -5.84
CA ILE A 82 -7.98 6.33 -6.27
C ILE A 82 -6.93 6.84 -5.28
N ILE A 83 -7.21 6.76 -3.97
CA ILE A 83 -6.31 7.25 -2.93
C ILE A 83 -5.03 6.42 -2.90
N ALA A 84 -5.12 5.10 -2.82
CA ALA A 84 -3.95 4.22 -2.76
C ALA A 84 -3.06 4.34 -4.01
N SER A 85 -3.68 4.37 -5.21
CA SER A 85 -2.95 4.55 -6.48
C SER A 85 -2.32 5.94 -6.57
N GLY A 86 -3.03 6.99 -6.13
CA GLY A 86 -2.52 8.35 -6.09
C GLY A 86 -1.32 8.49 -5.15
N VAL A 87 -1.41 7.93 -3.94
CA VAL A 87 -0.29 7.89 -2.99
C VAL A 87 0.90 7.16 -3.59
N ALA A 88 0.69 5.97 -4.15
CA ALA A 88 1.76 5.16 -4.73
C ALA A 88 2.44 5.86 -5.92
N PHE A 89 1.66 6.37 -6.85
CA PHE A 89 2.16 7.04 -8.04
C PHE A 89 2.94 8.31 -7.71
N LEU A 90 2.35 9.20 -6.91
CA LEU A 90 3.01 10.46 -6.54
C LEU A 90 4.24 10.22 -5.68
N THR A 91 4.18 9.31 -4.70
CA THR A 91 5.37 8.94 -3.92
C THR A 91 6.49 8.44 -4.82
N THR A 92 6.19 7.53 -5.74
CA THR A 92 7.20 6.95 -6.65
C THR A 92 7.85 8.04 -7.51
N ILE A 93 7.05 8.89 -8.14
CA ILE A 93 7.55 9.95 -9.04
C ILE A 93 8.34 11.00 -8.28
N VAL A 94 7.78 11.55 -7.20
CA VAL A 94 8.45 12.62 -6.43
C VAL A 94 9.75 12.11 -5.83
N SER A 95 9.77 10.88 -5.31
CA SER A 95 10.98 10.25 -4.77
C SER A 95 12.05 10.00 -5.83
N LEU A 96 11.64 9.60 -7.03
CA LEU A 96 12.56 9.39 -8.16
C LEU A 96 13.25 10.70 -8.54
N TYR A 97 12.49 11.79 -8.68
CA TYR A 97 13.04 13.11 -8.97
C TYR A 97 13.92 13.64 -7.84
N ALA A 98 13.47 13.49 -6.59
CA ALA A 98 14.24 13.94 -5.43
C ALA A 98 15.59 13.22 -5.35
N ALA A 99 15.62 11.91 -5.50
CA ALA A 99 16.85 11.12 -5.50
C ALA A 99 17.77 11.50 -6.68
N TYR A 100 17.19 11.69 -7.87
CA TYR A 100 17.93 12.14 -9.05
C TYR A 100 18.62 13.47 -8.80
N GLY A 101 17.89 14.46 -8.30
CA GLY A 101 18.44 15.77 -7.94
C GLY A 101 19.56 15.68 -6.90
N MET A 102 19.38 14.86 -5.87
CA MET A 102 20.38 14.71 -4.79
C MET A 102 21.69 14.04 -5.26
N VAL A 103 21.62 13.09 -6.21
CA VAL A 103 22.80 12.32 -6.62
C VAL A 103 23.54 12.99 -7.78
N TYR A 104 22.84 13.43 -8.81
CA TYR A 104 23.47 13.83 -10.07
C TYR A 104 23.74 15.34 -10.20
N PHE A 105 23.06 16.20 -9.43
CA PHE A 105 23.28 17.65 -9.50
C PHE A 105 24.37 18.18 -8.55
N LYS A 106 25.05 17.30 -7.79
CA LYS A 106 26.16 17.67 -6.88
C LYS A 106 25.85 18.84 -5.95
N LEU A 107 24.60 18.91 -5.47
CA LEU A 107 24.15 19.99 -4.58
C LEU A 107 24.89 19.91 -3.25
N ARG A 108 25.47 21.03 -2.77
CA ARG A 108 26.20 21.09 -1.49
C ARG A 108 25.35 20.67 -0.29
N ILE A 109 24.04 20.92 -0.35
CA ILE A 109 23.10 20.62 0.72
C ILE A 109 22.41 19.25 0.56
N ALA A 110 22.70 18.47 -0.50
CA ALA A 110 22.00 17.22 -0.80
C ALA A 110 21.98 16.24 0.38
N ASN A 111 23.12 16.04 1.04
CA ASN A 111 23.21 15.16 2.20
C ASN A 111 22.39 15.67 3.40
N PHE A 112 22.43 16.98 3.66
CA PHE A 112 21.61 17.57 4.73
C PHE A 112 20.13 17.39 4.45
N VAL A 113 19.67 17.73 3.25
CA VAL A 113 18.26 17.54 2.84
C VAL A 113 17.85 16.07 2.91
N PHE A 114 18.72 15.15 2.50
CA PHE A 114 18.47 13.72 2.60
C PHE A 114 18.25 13.28 4.06
N TRP A 115 19.16 13.63 4.98
CA TRP A 115 19.01 13.28 6.38
C TRP A 115 17.82 13.95 7.04
N LEU A 116 17.52 15.20 6.69
CA LEU A 116 16.31 15.89 7.15
C LEU A 116 15.05 15.16 6.67
N THR A 117 15.02 14.75 5.40
CA THR A 117 13.89 13.97 4.85
C THR A 117 13.73 12.65 5.57
N LEU A 118 14.83 11.93 5.86
CA LEU A 118 14.76 10.68 6.64
C LEU A 118 14.29 10.91 8.07
N ALA A 119 14.70 12.01 8.70
CA ALA A 119 14.26 12.35 10.04
C ALA A 119 12.72 12.49 10.13
N THR A 120 12.05 12.87 9.03
CA THR A 120 10.58 12.94 9.00
C THR A 120 9.91 11.57 9.13
N LEU A 121 10.59 10.46 8.80
CA LEU A 121 10.07 9.10 9.01
C LEU A 121 10.00 8.72 10.49
N LEU A 122 10.80 9.36 11.34
CA LEU A 122 10.81 9.11 12.78
C LEU A 122 9.62 9.78 13.50
N LEU A 123 8.96 10.73 12.83
CA LEU A 123 7.78 11.39 13.38
C LEU A 123 6.54 10.52 13.08
N PRO A 124 5.85 10.00 14.13
CA PRO A 124 4.61 9.27 13.93
C PRO A 124 3.58 10.14 13.19
N LEU A 125 2.85 9.53 12.24
CA LEU A 125 1.80 10.24 11.51
C LEU A 125 0.76 10.84 12.47
N GLU A 126 0.44 10.10 13.51
CA GLU A 126 -0.54 10.46 14.55
C GLU A 126 -0.18 11.76 15.28
N SER A 127 1.10 12.00 15.52
CA SER A 127 1.55 13.22 16.23
C SER A 127 1.35 14.51 15.45
N ARG A 128 1.19 14.43 14.13
CA ARG A 128 1.02 15.60 13.23
C ARG A 128 -0.37 15.72 12.61
N PHE A 129 -1.30 14.80 12.93
CA PHE A 129 -2.64 14.79 12.31
C PHE A 129 -3.39 16.10 12.48
N ILE A 130 -3.42 16.67 13.69
CA ILE A 130 -4.16 17.90 13.97
C ILE A 130 -3.61 19.06 13.14
N THR A 131 -2.30 19.25 13.14
CA THR A 131 -1.63 20.32 12.36
C THR A 131 -1.85 20.12 10.86
N THR A 132 -1.73 18.89 10.38
CA THR A 132 -1.97 18.54 8.97
C THR A 132 -3.42 18.78 8.58
N PHE A 133 -4.37 18.47 9.47
CA PHE A 133 -5.79 18.74 9.25
C PHE A 133 -6.04 20.25 9.09
N LEU A 134 -5.53 21.08 10.01
CA LEU A 134 -5.70 22.54 9.95
C LEU A 134 -5.13 23.12 8.65
N VAL A 135 -3.96 22.67 8.21
CA VAL A 135 -3.37 23.10 6.93
C VAL A 135 -4.24 22.65 5.75
N THR A 136 -4.73 21.40 5.77
CA THR A 136 -5.56 20.86 4.70
C THR A 136 -6.91 21.58 4.60
N ASP A 137 -7.48 21.93 5.75
CA ASP A 137 -8.71 22.74 5.85
C ASP A 137 -8.48 24.15 5.32
N ALA A 138 -7.42 24.81 5.76
CA ALA A 138 -7.06 26.15 5.27
C ALA A 138 -6.83 26.21 3.75
N LEU A 139 -6.42 25.08 3.14
CA LEU A 139 -6.27 24.95 1.69
C LEU A 139 -7.58 24.56 0.98
N GLY A 140 -8.70 24.37 1.69
CA GLY A 140 -9.98 23.95 1.13
C GLY A 140 -9.98 22.53 0.56
N LEU A 141 -9.11 21.64 1.08
CA LEU A 141 -8.95 20.27 0.58
C LEU A 141 -9.71 19.22 1.39
N ILE A 142 -10.50 19.61 2.38
CA ILE A 142 -11.42 18.71 3.10
C ILE A 142 -12.40 18.07 2.12
N ASN A 143 -12.75 16.81 2.32
CA ASN A 143 -13.64 16.04 1.44
C ASN A 143 -13.14 15.90 -0.01
N THR A 144 -11.82 15.99 -0.24
CA THR A 144 -11.24 15.80 -1.58
C THR A 144 -10.25 14.64 -1.60
N HIS A 145 -10.14 13.96 -2.75
CA HIS A 145 -9.12 12.93 -2.95
C HIS A 145 -7.70 13.51 -2.82
N VAL A 146 -7.50 14.75 -3.27
CA VAL A 146 -6.19 15.44 -3.17
C VAL A 146 -5.77 15.61 -1.72
N GLY A 147 -6.70 16.07 -0.85
CA GLY A 147 -6.47 16.21 0.58
C GLY A 147 -6.20 14.86 1.28
N MET A 148 -6.76 13.76 0.76
CA MET A 148 -6.49 12.42 1.28
C MET A 148 -5.14 11.86 0.81
N ILE A 149 -4.61 12.29 -0.33
CA ILE A 149 -3.40 11.77 -0.96
C ILE A 149 -2.16 12.55 -0.50
N LEU A 150 -2.14 13.88 -0.67
CA LEU A 150 -0.92 14.67 -0.51
C LEU A 150 -0.27 14.57 0.87
N PRO A 151 -1.01 14.66 2.00
CA PRO A 151 -0.40 14.64 3.33
C PRO A 151 0.23 13.29 3.74
N VAL A 152 -0.16 12.21 3.09
CA VAL A 152 0.28 10.84 3.43
C VAL A 152 1.35 10.29 2.48
N LEU A 153 1.89 11.13 1.60
CA LEU A 153 2.97 10.72 0.70
C LEU A 153 4.22 10.30 1.49
N SER A 154 4.70 9.09 1.25
CA SER A 154 5.89 8.52 1.90
C SER A 154 7.16 8.79 1.09
N VAL A 155 7.38 10.04 0.69
CA VAL A 155 8.48 10.45 -0.22
C VAL A 155 9.86 10.11 0.35
N ALA A 156 10.05 10.20 1.67
CA ALA A 156 11.32 9.88 2.31
C ALA A 156 11.73 8.41 2.10
N LEU A 157 10.78 7.47 2.23
CA LEU A 157 11.03 6.05 1.99
C LEU A 157 11.46 5.80 0.54
N GLY A 158 10.70 6.31 -0.42
CA GLY A 158 11.03 6.17 -1.84
C GLY A 158 12.36 6.82 -2.22
N THR A 159 12.65 8.01 -1.68
CA THR A 159 13.91 8.72 -1.92
C THR A 159 15.12 7.93 -1.41
N LEU A 160 15.01 7.30 -0.23
CA LEU A 160 16.04 6.43 0.31
C LEU A 160 16.40 5.30 -0.67
N PHE A 161 15.38 4.56 -1.15
CA PHE A 161 15.60 3.44 -2.06
C PHE A 161 16.16 3.88 -3.42
N PHE A 162 15.63 4.94 -4.01
CA PHE A 162 16.15 5.43 -5.30
C PHE A 162 17.54 6.02 -5.16
N ARG A 163 17.83 6.76 -4.07
CA ARG A 163 19.17 7.30 -3.84
C ARG A 163 20.21 6.20 -3.72
N GLN A 164 19.92 5.11 -3.00
CA GLN A 164 20.83 3.96 -2.91
C GLN A 164 21.05 3.32 -4.27
N LEU A 165 19.98 3.16 -5.08
CA LEU A 165 20.12 2.68 -6.45
C LEU A 165 21.06 3.57 -7.26
N PHE A 166 20.85 4.90 -7.25
CA PHE A 166 21.62 5.81 -8.07
C PHE A 166 23.09 5.91 -7.65
N LEU A 167 23.36 5.77 -6.37
CA LEU A 167 24.74 5.69 -5.86
C LEU A 167 25.44 4.38 -6.25
N SER A 168 24.71 3.32 -6.56
CA SER A 168 25.28 2.06 -7.04
C SER A 168 25.52 2.02 -8.56
N ILE A 169 25.05 3.02 -9.31
CA ILE A 169 25.29 3.13 -10.75
C ILE A 169 26.70 3.70 -10.97
N PRO A 170 27.57 2.98 -11.73
CA PRO A 170 28.90 3.48 -12.04
C PRO A 170 28.88 4.82 -12.76
N SER A 171 29.84 5.71 -12.43
CA SER A 171 29.93 7.07 -13.01
C SER A 171 30.16 7.08 -14.51
N GLU A 172 30.73 5.98 -15.04
CA GLU A 172 31.01 5.77 -16.48
C GLU A 172 29.76 5.89 -17.35
N TYR A 173 28.59 5.48 -16.82
CA TYR A 173 27.31 5.65 -17.54
C TYR A 173 26.95 7.13 -17.75
N LEU A 174 27.18 7.97 -16.72
CA LEU A 174 26.94 9.40 -16.82
C LEU A 174 27.95 10.07 -17.75
N GLU A 175 29.22 9.63 -17.70
CA GLU A 175 30.28 10.17 -18.55
C GLU A 175 30.07 9.80 -20.02
N ALA A 176 29.71 8.53 -20.30
CA ALA A 176 29.36 8.09 -21.65
C ALA A 176 28.16 8.88 -22.21
N ALA A 177 27.09 9.02 -21.43
CA ALA A 177 25.93 9.80 -21.85
C ALA A 177 26.27 11.28 -22.17
N LYS A 178 27.18 11.88 -21.40
CA LYS A 178 27.67 13.25 -21.70
C LYS A 178 28.48 13.32 -22.98
N LEU A 179 29.31 12.32 -23.25
CA LEU A 179 30.07 12.25 -24.52
C LEU A 179 29.14 12.12 -25.72
N ASP A 180 28.01 11.43 -25.56
CA ASP A 180 26.94 11.31 -26.57
C ASP A 180 26.04 12.58 -26.63
N GLY A 181 26.39 13.64 -25.91
CA GLY A 181 25.64 14.90 -25.91
C GLY A 181 24.31 14.87 -25.14
N ALA A 182 24.10 13.89 -24.27
CA ALA A 182 22.89 13.82 -23.47
C ALA A 182 22.90 14.88 -22.35
N GLY A 183 21.93 15.80 -22.39
CA GLY A 183 21.65 16.71 -21.29
C GLY A 183 21.00 16.00 -20.08
N PRO A 184 20.85 16.69 -18.94
CA PRO A 184 20.30 16.08 -17.71
C PRO A 184 18.92 15.43 -17.89
N VAL A 185 18.02 16.05 -18.63
CA VAL A 185 16.67 15.52 -18.90
C VAL A 185 16.74 14.26 -19.73
N ARG A 186 17.56 14.26 -20.80
CA ARG A 186 17.73 13.09 -21.65
C ARG A 186 18.36 11.92 -20.89
N PHE A 187 19.38 12.19 -20.07
CA PHE A 187 19.99 11.18 -19.19
C PHE A 187 18.95 10.60 -18.21
N PHE A 188 18.11 11.45 -17.62
CA PHE A 188 17.05 11.00 -16.73
C PHE A 188 16.06 10.06 -17.43
N VAL A 189 15.51 10.47 -18.58
CA VAL A 189 14.46 9.72 -19.28
C VAL A 189 15.00 8.45 -19.94
N ASP A 190 16.15 8.53 -20.62
CA ASP A 190 16.67 7.44 -21.44
C ASP A 190 17.48 6.40 -20.63
N PHE A 191 18.06 6.80 -19.48
CA PHE A 191 18.90 5.91 -18.66
C PHE A 191 18.31 5.66 -17.27
N ILE A 192 18.04 6.71 -16.50
CA ILE A 192 17.68 6.59 -15.08
C ILE A 192 16.29 5.95 -14.92
N VAL A 193 15.29 6.40 -15.66
CA VAL A 193 13.92 5.85 -15.57
C VAL A 193 13.89 4.37 -15.94
N PRO A 194 14.47 3.91 -17.08
CA PRO A 194 14.53 2.50 -17.43
C PRO A 194 15.28 1.63 -16.41
N MET A 195 16.40 2.13 -15.86
CA MET A 195 17.15 1.41 -14.83
C MET A 195 16.42 1.32 -13.50
N SER A 196 15.52 2.27 -13.23
CA SER A 196 14.76 2.37 -11.97
C SER A 196 13.45 1.59 -11.98
N TRP A 197 13.00 1.10 -13.14
CA TRP A 197 11.67 0.52 -13.33
C TRP A 197 11.30 -0.56 -12.32
N LYS A 198 12.20 -1.53 -12.08
CA LYS A 198 11.94 -2.62 -11.15
C LYS A 198 11.80 -2.12 -9.70
N ARG A 199 12.71 -1.24 -9.27
CA ARG A 199 12.66 -0.66 -7.91
C ARG A 199 11.49 0.31 -7.75
N GLY A 200 11.17 1.07 -8.79
CA GLY A 200 9.98 1.90 -8.83
C GLY A 200 8.69 1.10 -8.64
N GLY A 201 8.58 -0.05 -9.30
CA GLY A 201 7.47 -0.97 -9.12
C GLY A 201 7.35 -1.50 -7.68
N ALA A 202 8.48 -1.83 -7.04
CA ALA A 202 8.48 -2.27 -5.64
C ALA A 202 8.02 -1.14 -4.69
N ILE A 203 8.51 0.09 -4.89
CA ILE A 203 8.09 1.27 -4.11
C ILE A 203 6.61 1.54 -4.32
N PHE A 204 6.12 1.46 -5.57
CA PHE A 204 4.71 1.63 -5.89
C PHE A 204 3.84 0.64 -5.11
N ILE A 205 4.19 -0.65 -5.09
CA ILE A 205 3.42 -1.68 -4.37
C ILE A 205 3.40 -1.38 -2.87
N VAL A 206 4.55 -1.11 -2.26
CA VAL A 206 4.63 -0.83 -0.81
C VAL A 206 3.82 0.40 -0.45
N THR A 207 3.95 1.48 -1.21
CA THR A 207 3.24 2.73 -0.92
C THR A 207 1.76 2.66 -1.28
N PHE A 208 1.36 1.82 -2.25
CA PHE A 208 -0.05 1.47 -2.49
C PHE A 208 -0.65 0.78 -1.27
N MET A 209 0.05 -0.21 -0.68
CA MET A 209 -0.41 -0.90 0.53
C MET A 209 -0.54 0.07 1.70
N ILE A 210 0.40 1.01 1.85
CA ILE A 210 0.31 2.06 2.88
C ILE A 210 -0.93 2.94 2.64
N GLY A 211 -1.15 3.40 1.41
CA GLY A 211 -2.31 4.22 1.03
C GLY A 211 -3.64 3.48 1.19
N TRP A 212 -3.68 2.18 0.81
CA TRP A 212 -4.87 1.33 0.94
C TRP A 212 -5.31 1.13 2.38
N ASN A 213 -4.36 0.87 3.27
CA ASN A 213 -4.62 0.59 4.69
C ASN A 213 -4.84 1.85 5.55
N GLN A 214 -4.84 3.04 4.95
CA GLN A 214 -5.13 4.28 5.68
C GLN A 214 -6.55 4.27 6.26
N TYR A 215 -6.64 4.50 7.56
CA TYR A 215 -7.91 4.61 8.29
C TYR A 215 -8.09 5.97 8.96
N LEU A 216 -7.14 6.35 9.83
CA LEU A 216 -7.26 7.54 10.66
C LEU A 216 -7.30 8.84 9.84
N TRP A 217 -6.46 8.97 8.81
CA TRP A 217 -6.46 10.15 7.99
C TRP A 217 -7.75 10.33 7.17
N PRO A 218 -8.23 9.33 6.41
CA PRO A 218 -9.55 9.40 5.79
C PRO A 218 -10.69 9.63 6.79
N LEU A 219 -10.61 9.08 8.01
CA LEU A 219 -11.62 9.30 9.05
C LEU A 219 -11.72 10.76 9.46
N MET A 220 -10.58 11.45 9.58
CA MET A 220 -10.53 12.86 9.99
C MET A 220 -10.96 13.82 8.88
N ILE A 221 -10.57 13.54 7.62
CA ILE A 221 -10.70 14.50 6.53
C ILE A 221 -11.94 14.30 5.67
N SER A 222 -12.58 13.13 5.69
CA SER A 222 -13.80 12.90 4.93
C SER A 222 -15.03 12.94 5.85
N THR A 223 -15.71 14.06 5.90
CA THR A 223 -17.00 14.23 6.59
C THR A 223 -18.18 13.89 5.67
N ASP A 224 -17.98 13.97 4.36
CA ASP A 224 -18.94 13.60 3.33
C ASP A 224 -18.83 12.09 3.05
N GLU A 225 -19.97 11.39 3.13
CA GLU A 225 -20.06 9.94 2.94
C GLU A 225 -19.63 9.49 1.55
N SER A 226 -19.87 10.31 0.52
CA SER A 226 -19.44 10.04 -0.85
C SER A 226 -17.92 9.85 -0.99
N ARG A 227 -17.15 10.27 0.01
CA ARG A 227 -15.70 10.20 0.06
C ARG A 227 -15.15 9.10 0.97
N TYR A 228 -16.01 8.31 1.60
CA TYR A 228 -15.55 7.25 2.49
C TYR A 228 -14.73 6.20 1.75
N THR A 229 -13.68 5.75 2.42
CA THR A 229 -12.83 4.63 1.96
C THR A 229 -13.37 3.30 2.45
N LEU A 230 -12.99 2.21 1.80
CA LEU A 230 -13.42 0.88 2.15
C LEU A 230 -13.01 0.48 3.58
N VAL A 231 -11.78 0.80 3.98
CA VAL A 231 -11.27 0.53 5.34
C VAL A 231 -12.06 1.30 6.40
N ARG A 232 -12.47 2.54 6.10
CA ARG A 232 -13.38 3.30 6.96
C ARG A 232 -14.76 2.64 7.03
N GLY A 233 -15.27 2.18 5.88
CA GLY A 233 -16.59 1.54 5.77
C GLY A 233 -16.72 0.28 6.63
N ILE A 234 -15.65 -0.52 6.75
CA ILE A 234 -15.66 -1.74 7.60
C ILE A 234 -16.11 -1.42 9.03
N ARG A 235 -15.69 -0.29 9.60
CA ARG A 235 -16.08 0.14 10.94
C ARG A 235 -17.54 0.56 11.06
N LEU A 236 -18.18 0.96 9.97
CA LEU A 236 -19.57 1.41 9.97
C LEU A 236 -20.58 0.25 9.92
N VAL A 237 -20.24 -0.88 9.29
CA VAL A 237 -21.16 -2.03 9.14
C VAL A 237 -21.33 -2.82 10.44
N GLY A 238 -20.48 -2.62 11.41
CA GLY A 238 -20.43 -3.37 12.66
C GLY A 238 -19.54 -4.61 12.56
N GLU A 239 -18.59 -4.64 13.47
CA GLU A 239 -17.73 -5.80 13.69
C GLU A 239 -18.63 -6.95 14.18
N GLY A 240 -18.65 -8.08 13.46
CA GLY A 240 -19.46 -9.25 13.84
C GLY A 240 -20.72 -9.47 13.02
N SER A 241 -20.99 -8.67 11.98
CA SER A 241 -22.07 -9.00 11.05
C SER A 241 -21.58 -9.81 9.85
N GLY A 242 -22.40 -10.72 9.30
CA GLY A 242 -22.05 -11.47 8.08
C GLY A 242 -21.77 -10.53 6.89
N THR A 243 -22.51 -9.44 6.79
CA THR A 243 -22.30 -8.37 5.80
C THR A 243 -20.96 -7.65 6.03
N GLY A 244 -20.60 -7.34 7.29
CA GLY A 244 -19.31 -6.76 7.66
C GLY A 244 -18.14 -7.69 7.31
N MET A 245 -18.27 -8.98 7.58
CA MET A 245 -17.27 -9.98 7.19
C MET A 245 -17.11 -10.06 5.67
N ALA A 246 -18.21 -10.00 4.90
CA ALA A 246 -18.17 -9.96 3.43
C ALA A 246 -17.43 -8.70 2.91
N LEU A 247 -17.62 -7.54 3.56
CA LEU A 247 -16.91 -6.32 3.24
C LEU A 247 -15.40 -6.43 3.51
N ILE A 248 -15.02 -7.05 4.64
CA ILE A 248 -13.61 -7.32 4.96
C ILE A 248 -12.99 -8.21 3.87
N VAL A 249 -13.67 -9.28 3.46
CA VAL A 249 -13.20 -10.15 2.36
C VAL A 249 -12.98 -9.35 1.09
N LEU A 250 -13.93 -8.50 0.70
CA LEU A 250 -13.78 -7.63 -0.47
C LEU A 250 -12.62 -6.67 -0.33
N SER A 251 -12.34 -6.18 0.87
CA SER A 251 -11.23 -5.24 1.11
C SER A 251 -9.84 -5.87 0.95
N ILE A 252 -9.73 -7.19 1.10
CA ILE A 252 -8.47 -7.93 0.91
C ILE A 252 -8.17 -8.13 -0.59
N LEU A 253 -9.18 -8.18 -1.46
CA LEU A 253 -9.00 -8.55 -2.87
C LEU A 253 -8.07 -7.61 -3.66
N PRO A 254 -8.22 -6.27 -3.65
CA PRO A 254 -7.36 -5.41 -4.45
C PRO A 254 -5.87 -5.48 -4.06
N PRO A 255 -5.48 -5.42 -2.78
CA PRO A 255 -4.10 -5.66 -2.37
C PRO A 255 -3.59 -7.04 -2.77
N LEU A 256 -4.39 -8.08 -2.58
CA LEU A 256 -4.02 -9.45 -2.93
C LEU A 256 -3.77 -9.61 -4.43
N ILE A 257 -4.67 -9.09 -5.26
CA ILE A 257 -4.52 -9.10 -6.74
C ILE A 257 -3.24 -8.36 -7.14
N LEU A 258 -2.99 -7.19 -6.56
CA LEU A 258 -1.79 -6.42 -6.84
C LEU A 258 -0.52 -7.19 -6.48
N VAL A 259 -0.47 -7.81 -5.30
CA VAL A 259 0.69 -8.62 -4.88
C VAL A 259 0.87 -9.83 -5.81
N ILE A 260 -0.20 -10.55 -6.19
CA ILE A 260 -0.12 -11.70 -7.10
C ILE A 260 0.42 -11.29 -8.47
N ILE A 261 -0.04 -10.16 -9.03
CA ILE A 261 0.42 -9.67 -10.34
C ILE A 261 1.90 -9.29 -10.28
N PHE A 262 2.31 -8.58 -9.25
CA PHE A 262 3.63 -7.97 -9.16
C PHE A 262 4.64 -8.76 -8.33
N GLN A 263 4.27 -9.90 -7.72
CA GLN A 263 5.15 -10.71 -6.85
C GLN A 263 6.52 -11.02 -7.49
N ARG A 264 6.57 -11.33 -8.78
CA ARG A 264 7.81 -11.65 -9.49
C ARG A 264 8.77 -10.44 -9.56
N TRP A 265 8.22 -9.23 -9.67
CA TRP A 265 9.01 -8.00 -9.71
C TRP A 265 9.53 -7.64 -8.33
N PHE A 266 8.69 -7.81 -7.32
CA PHE A 266 9.05 -7.60 -5.92
C PHE A 266 10.18 -8.52 -5.48
N PHE A 267 10.07 -9.83 -5.75
CA PHE A 267 11.13 -10.78 -5.40
C PHE A 267 12.43 -10.55 -6.19
N LYS A 268 12.34 -10.15 -7.46
CA LYS A 268 13.55 -9.80 -8.23
C LYS A 268 14.22 -8.55 -7.70
N ALA A 269 13.48 -7.52 -7.33
CA ALA A 269 14.04 -6.30 -6.75
C ALA A 269 14.79 -6.57 -5.43
N LEU A 270 14.29 -7.49 -4.59
CA LEU A 270 14.95 -7.91 -3.36
C LEU A 270 16.14 -8.86 -3.60
N ALA A 271 16.08 -9.71 -4.63
CA ALA A 271 17.16 -10.66 -4.94
C ALA A 271 18.37 -9.98 -5.60
N ASP A 272 18.16 -8.96 -6.43
CA ASP A 272 19.22 -8.21 -7.09
C ASP A 272 20.11 -7.44 -6.06
N GLU A 273 19.61 -7.17 -4.85
CA GLU A 273 20.44 -6.62 -3.75
C GLU A 273 21.51 -7.63 -3.24
N LYS A 274 21.23 -8.93 -3.27
CA LYS A 274 22.22 -9.94 -2.82
C LYS A 274 23.41 -10.13 -3.77
N ASN A 275 23.27 -9.70 -5.02
CA ASN A 275 24.33 -9.83 -6.04
C ASN A 275 25.12 -8.51 -6.25
N ALA A 276 24.81 -7.48 -5.45
CA ALA A 276 25.48 -6.17 -5.52
C ALA A 276 26.53 -5.95 -4.42
N PHE A 277 26.83 -7.02 -3.61
CA PHE A 277 27.88 -7.00 -2.60
C PHE A 277 28.91 -8.10 -2.86
#